data_d83e153e237ee02f0eb291f76cc84775
#
_entry.id   d83e153e237ee02f0eb291f76cc84775
#
_cell.length_a   1.000
_cell.length_b   1.000
_cell.length_c   1.000
_cell.angle_alpha   90.00
_cell.angle_beta   90.00
_cell.angle_gamma   90.00
#
_symmetry.space_group_name_H-M   'P 1'
#
loop_
_entity.id
_entity.type
_entity.pdbx_description
1 polymer ?
#
loop_
_entity_poly.entity_id
_entity_poly.type
_entity_poly.pdbx_seq_one_letter_code
_entity_poly.pdbx_strand_id
1 'polypeptide(L)'
;MRCLFIAILALSLFIGCNRNKATQAQEDRAGAHAITQKITTKDSIEALAKKALIALKVKDYQVFASLFHPTEGVRFSPYGFIDPTHKKVLAKDFLEAIDRNWTLTWGHFDGSGDAIKMKVNPYIEKFIYNADYLHAGQKSFDAFIGQGNTINNLKETYPQLHFTEYYFKGTNEKYKGLDWTSLRFVFKKYNNAYYMVAVIHDQWTN
;
A
#
# COMPACT_ATOMS: atom_id res chain seq x y z
N MET A 1 -34.84 -69.89 62.06
CA MET A 1 -35.77 -70.86 61.40
C MET A 1 -36.07 -70.39 59.99
N ARG A 2 -35.92 -71.29 59.06
CA ARG A 2 -36.37 -71.31 57.67
C ARG A 2 -35.59 -70.48 56.64
N CYS A 3 -34.83 -71.24 55.90
CA CYS A 3 -34.30 -71.07 54.55
C CYS A 3 -35.35 -70.62 53.55
N LEU A 4 -34.92 -69.85 52.55
CA LEU A 4 -35.34 -70.16 51.19
C LEU A 4 -34.31 -69.71 50.20
N PHE A 5 -33.86 -70.61 49.36
CA PHE A 5 -33.05 -70.42 48.15
C PHE A 5 -33.88 -69.80 47.04
N ILE A 6 -33.34 -68.95 46.24
CA ILE A 6 -33.75 -68.80 44.82
C ILE A 6 -32.60 -68.29 43.97
N ALA A 7 -32.24 -69.10 43.09
CA ALA A 7 -31.66 -69.09 41.75
C ALA A 7 -31.06 -67.81 41.18
N ILE A 8 -29.83 -68.01 40.72
CA ILE A 8 -29.03 -67.21 39.83
C ILE A 8 -29.56 -67.29 38.39
N LEU A 9 -29.84 -66.17 37.76
CA LEU A 9 -29.95 -66.11 36.30
C LEU A 9 -28.95 -65.07 35.77
N ALA A 10 -27.90 -65.61 35.14
CA ALA A 10 -26.88 -64.75 34.48
C ALA A 10 -27.44 -64.25 33.14
N LEU A 11 -27.55 -62.92 32.99
CA LEU A 11 -27.85 -62.29 31.71
C LEU A 11 -26.61 -61.57 31.25
N SER A 12 -25.89 -62.16 30.31
CA SER A 12 -24.72 -61.55 29.64
C SER A 12 -25.18 -60.46 28.66
N LEU A 13 -24.99 -59.20 29.05
CA LEU A 13 -25.15 -58.04 28.16
C LEU A 13 -23.85 -57.82 27.41
N PHE A 14 -23.88 -58.08 26.11
CA PHE A 14 -22.83 -57.63 25.17
C PHE A 14 -22.84 -56.11 25.06
N ILE A 15 -21.84 -55.45 25.64
CA ILE A 15 -21.57 -54.02 25.38
C ILE A 15 -20.70 -53.97 24.11
N GLY A 16 -21.35 -53.74 22.98
CA GLY A 16 -20.67 -53.43 21.74
C GLY A 16 -20.07 -52.01 21.82
N CYS A 17 -18.76 -51.93 22.05
CA CYS A 17 -18.03 -50.68 21.90
C CYS A 17 -18.02 -50.25 20.45
N ASN A 18 -18.82 -49.25 20.13
CA ASN A 18 -18.78 -48.56 18.85
C ASN A 18 -17.53 -47.64 18.79
N ARG A 19 -16.37 -48.24 18.44
CA ARG A 19 -15.07 -47.55 18.33
C ARG A 19 -14.94 -46.64 17.08
N ASN A 20 -15.91 -46.65 16.18
CA ASN A 20 -15.76 -45.96 14.88
C ASN A 20 -16.23 -44.51 14.87
N LYS A 21 -16.86 -43.98 15.93
CA LYS A 21 -17.27 -42.57 15.97
C LYS A 21 -16.21 -41.62 16.57
N ALA A 22 -15.26 -42.13 17.35
CA ALA A 22 -14.21 -41.32 17.94
C ALA A 22 -13.05 -41.02 16.95
N THR A 23 -12.80 -41.95 16.01
CA THR A 23 -11.70 -41.79 15.04
C THR A 23 -12.05 -40.81 13.91
N GLN A 24 -13.32 -40.77 13.45
CA GLN A 24 -13.75 -39.80 12.44
C GLN A 24 -13.82 -38.37 12.97
N ALA A 25 -14.17 -38.16 14.24
CA ALA A 25 -14.20 -36.82 14.83
C ALA A 25 -12.79 -36.23 15.10
N GLN A 26 -11.74 -37.03 15.03
CA GLN A 26 -10.36 -36.61 15.25
C GLN A 26 -9.65 -36.34 13.91
N GLU A 27 -10.04 -37.04 12.83
CA GLU A 27 -9.55 -36.74 11.47
C GLU A 27 -10.13 -35.43 10.90
N ASP A 28 -11.40 -35.11 11.19
CA ASP A 28 -12.03 -33.86 10.78
C ASP A 28 -11.46 -32.62 11.51
N ARG A 29 -10.78 -32.80 12.66
CA ARG A 29 -10.10 -31.74 13.38
C ARG A 29 -8.66 -31.51 12.92
N ALA A 30 -8.05 -32.45 12.24
CA ALA A 30 -6.69 -32.32 11.71
C ALA A 30 -6.63 -31.58 10.38
N GLY A 31 -7.77 -31.38 9.69
CA GLY A 31 -7.86 -30.65 8.41
C GLY A 31 -8.02 -29.13 8.50
N ALA A 32 -8.26 -28.58 9.68
CA ALA A 32 -8.36 -27.13 9.88
C ALA A 32 -7.00 -26.54 10.26
N HIS A 33 -5.94 -26.87 9.51
CA HIS A 33 -4.79 -26.00 9.47
C HIS A 33 -5.23 -24.71 8.76
N ALA A 34 -5.55 -23.67 9.55
CA ALA A 34 -5.63 -22.31 9.06
C ALA A 34 -4.31 -22.06 8.33
N ILE A 35 -4.35 -22.01 7.00
CA ILE A 35 -3.23 -21.55 6.19
C ILE A 35 -3.06 -20.08 6.57
N THR A 36 -2.24 -19.82 7.58
CA THR A 36 -1.80 -18.47 7.91
C THR A 36 -0.92 -18.05 6.74
N GLN A 37 -1.55 -17.45 5.74
CA GLN A 37 -0.85 -16.96 4.56
C GLN A 37 0.18 -15.92 5.05
N LYS A 38 1.46 -16.25 4.93
CA LYS A 38 2.55 -15.36 5.35
C LYS A 38 2.47 -14.11 4.48
N ILE A 39 2.07 -12.99 5.07
CA ILE A 39 2.02 -11.69 4.38
C ILE A 39 3.44 -11.35 3.90
N THR A 40 3.60 -11.17 2.60
CA THR A 40 4.89 -10.82 2.00
C THR A 40 5.17 -9.33 2.14
N THR A 41 6.42 -8.93 1.93
CA THR A 41 6.81 -7.51 1.83
C THR A 41 6.00 -6.79 0.76
N LYS A 42 5.83 -7.42 -0.40
CA LYS A 42 5.01 -6.90 -1.50
C LYS A 42 3.57 -6.63 -1.07
N ASP A 43 2.90 -7.63 -0.45
CA ASP A 43 1.51 -7.49 -0.01
C ASP A 43 1.35 -6.34 0.99
N SER A 44 2.30 -6.20 1.92
CA SER A 44 2.30 -5.13 2.92
C SER A 44 2.40 -3.75 2.26
N ILE A 45 3.31 -3.60 1.31
CA ILE A 45 3.54 -2.32 0.62
C ILE A 45 2.39 -1.99 -0.33
N GLU A 46 1.87 -2.95 -1.09
CA GLU A 46 0.71 -2.75 -1.96
C GLU A 46 -0.55 -2.36 -1.15
N ALA A 47 -0.72 -2.91 0.05
CA ALA A 47 -1.81 -2.52 0.95
C ALA A 47 -1.66 -1.07 1.44
N LEU A 48 -0.44 -0.65 1.81
CA LEU A 48 -0.15 0.74 2.21
C LEU A 48 -0.35 1.72 1.05
N ALA A 49 0.14 1.37 -0.15
CA ALA A 49 -0.04 2.18 -1.35
C ALA A 49 -1.53 2.34 -1.70
N LYS A 50 -2.31 1.25 -1.63
CA LYS A 50 -3.76 1.32 -1.81
C LYS A 50 -4.43 2.21 -0.76
N LYS A 51 -4.02 2.13 0.50
CA LYS A 51 -4.51 3.01 1.57
C LYS A 51 -4.21 4.48 1.28
N ALA A 52 -3.00 4.78 0.78
CA ALA A 52 -2.62 6.13 0.35
C ALA A 52 -3.53 6.65 -0.79
N LEU A 53 -3.77 5.83 -1.81
CA LEU A 53 -4.64 6.21 -2.93
C LEU A 53 -6.09 6.45 -2.51
N ILE A 54 -6.63 5.60 -1.61
CA ILE A 54 -7.98 5.80 -1.07
C ILE A 54 -8.04 7.13 -0.32
N ALA A 55 -7.08 7.39 0.57
CA ALA A 55 -7.01 8.62 1.35
C ALA A 55 -6.92 9.87 0.45
N LEU A 56 -6.07 9.83 -0.60
CA LEU A 56 -5.97 10.91 -1.58
C LEU A 56 -7.28 11.12 -2.34
N LYS A 57 -7.94 10.05 -2.77
CA LYS A 57 -9.22 10.11 -3.51
C LYS A 57 -10.31 10.79 -2.70
N VAL A 58 -10.42 10.46 -1.40
CA VAL A 58 -11.46 11.04 -0.52
C VAL A 58 -10.96 12.28 0.23
N LYS A 59 -9.74 12.75 -0.05
CA LYS A 59 -9.09 13.91 0.60
C LYS A 59 -8.93 13.75 2.12
N ASP A 60 -8.79 12.51 2.61
CA ASP A 60 -8.45 12.24 4.00
C ASP A 60 -6.93 12.36 4.21
N TYR A 61 -6.51 13.60 4.39
CA TYR A 61 -5.09 13.91 4.56
C TYR A 61 -4.51 13.47 5.91
N GLN A 62 -5.35 13.24 6.90
CA GLN A 62 -4.92 12.66 8.18
C GLN A 62 -4.44 11.21 7.97
N VAL A 63 -5.28 10.40 7.29
CA VAL A 63 -4.91 9.03 6.93
C VAL A 63 -3.72 9.01 5.99
N PHE A 64 -3.66 9.90 4.99
CA PHE A 64 -2.52 9.97 4.07
C PHE A 64 -1.21 10.29 4.80
N ALA A 65 -1.21 11.32 5.66
CA ALA A 65 -0.04 11.72 6.44
C ALA A 65 0.40 10.66 7.46
N SER A 66 -0.52 9.84 7.97
CA SER A 66 -0.19 8.74 8.90
C SER A 66 0.72 7.68 8.27
N LEU A 67 0.84 7.64 6.95
CA LEU A 67 1.69 6.72 6.21
C LEU A 67 3.13 7.26 6.02
N PHE A 68 3.38 8.52 6.37
CA PHE A 68 4.69 9.14 6.22
C PHE A 68 5.71 8.54 7.18
N HIS A 69 6.96 8.48 6.74
CA HIS A 69 8.05 8.05 7.63
C HIS A 69 8.16 8.99 8.84
N PRO A 70 8.13 8.47 10.08
CA PRO A 70 7.92 9.30 11.27
C PRO A 70 9.03 10.31 11.54
N THR A 71 10.26 10.01 11.15
CA THR A 71 11.43 10.86 11.40
C THR A 71 12.00 11.48 10.13
N GLU A 72 11.86 10.82 8.96
CA GLU A 72 12.38 11.33 7.71
C GLU A 72 11.33 12.15 6.93
N GLY A 73 10.04 11.91 7.18
CA GLY A 73 8.97 12.50 6.39
C GLY A 73 8.88 11.94 4.97
N VAL A 74 8.21 12.65 4.10
CA VAL A 74 8.01 12.30 2.68
C VAL A 74 8.53 13.40 1.78
N ARG A 75 9.29 13.03 0.77
CA ARG A 75 9.69 13.91 -0.34
C ARG A 75 8.63 13.87 -1.42
N PHE A 76 8.23 15.04 -1.91
CA PHE A 76 7.29 15.20 -3.01
C PHE A 76 8.02 15.65 -4.26
N SER A 77 8.07 14.80 -5.28
CA SER A 77 8.72 15.09 -6.56
C SER A 77 7.66 15.33 -7.63
N PRO A 78 7.61 16.53 -8.24
CA PRO A 78 6.61 16.85 -9.26
C PRO A 78 6.85 16.14 -10.60
N TYR A 79 8.04 15.59 -10.81
CA TYR A 79 8.45 14.87 -12.02
C TYR A 79 9.30 13.66 -11.69
N GLY A 80 9.62 12.83 -12.70
CA GLY A 80 10.38 11.59 -12.57
C GLY A 80 11.79 11.75 -12.00
N PHE A 81 12.45 12.88 -12.28
CA PHE A 81 13.73 13.23 -11.66
C PHE A 81 13.52 13.73 -10.23
N ILE A 82 14.22 13.13 -9.30
CA ILE A 82 14.15 13.45 -7.87
C ILE A 82 15.30 14.39 -7.53
N ASP A 83 14.99 15.68 -7.36
CA ASP A 83 15.96 16.69 -6.94
C ASP A 83 16.07 16.74 -5.40
N PRO A 84 17.28 16.85 -4.83
CA PRO A 84 17.47 17.02 -3.38
C PRO A 84 16.70 18.22 -2.80
N THR A 85 16.43 19.25 -3.59
CA THR A 85 15.69 20.47 -3.19
C THR A 85 14.18 20.30 -3.21
N HIS A 86 13.65 19.22 -3.81
CA HIS A 86 12.23 18.94 -3.78
C HIS A 86 11.70 18.85 -2.35
N LYS A 87 10.51 19.38 -2.14
CA LYS A 87 9.91 19.55 -0.81
C LYS A 87 9.85 18.23 -0.05
N LYS A 88 10.46 18.20 1.12
CA LYS A 88 10.37 17.12 2.09
C LYS A 88 9.67 17.62 3.34
N VAL A 89 8.65 16.92 3.84
CA VAL A 89 7.85 17.32 4.99
C VAL A 89 7.57 16.15 5.92
N LEU A 90 7.50 16.40 7.21
CA LEU A 90 6.95 15.49 8.20
C LEU A 90 5.42 15.51 8.17
N ALA A 91 4.77 14.46 8.67
CA ALA A 91 3.31 14.37 8.73
C ALA A 91 2.69 15.58 9.43
N LYS A 92 3.25 16.00 10.56
CA LYS A 92 2.79 17.18 11.33
C LYS A 92 2.82 18.44 10.48
N ASP A 93 3.95 18.70 9.82
CA ASP A 93 4.15 19.93 9.05
C ASP A 93 3.27 19.96 7.80
N PHE A 94 3.02 18.79 7.20
CA PHE A 94 2.11 18.63 6.07
C PHE A 94 0.67 19.01 6.46
N LEU A 95 0.19 18.49 7.59
CA LEU A 95 -1.16 18.78 8.10
C LEU A 95 -1.29 20.23 8.56
N GLU A 96 -0.28 20.79 9.23
CA GLU A 96 -0.26 22.18 9.62
C GLU A 96 -0.28 23.12 8.40
N ALA A 97 0.42 22.77 7.32
CA ALA A 97 0.39 23.54 6.07
C ALA A 97 -0.99 23.53 5.41
N ILE A 98 -1.77 22.46 5.57
CA ILE A 98 -3.17 22.39 5.12
C ILE A 98 -4.04 23.31 5.99
N ASP A 99 -4.00 23.14 7.30
CA ASP A 99 -4.83 23.89 8.26
C ASP A 99 -4.61 25.39 8.14
N ARG A 100 -3.34 25.82 8.05
CA ARG A 100 -2.95 27.21 7.93
C ARG A 100 -2.95 27.75 6.52
N ASN A 101 -3.28 26.89 5.54
CA ASN A 101 -3.38 27.27 4.14
C ASN A 101 -2.05 27.83 3.56
N TRP A 102 -0.92 27.30 4.01
CA TRP A 102 0.40 27.76 3.63
C TRP A 102 0.72 27.45 2.17
N THR A 103 1.42 28.38 1.54
CA THR A 103 2.07 28.17 0.24
C THR A 103 3.47 27.60 0.49
N LEU A 104 3.73 26.42 -0.09
CA LEU A 104 5.05 25.78 -0.04
C LEU A 104 5.72 25.84 -1.41
N THR A 105 7.05 25.81 -1.41
CA THR A 105 7.82 25.58 -2.64
C THR A 105 8.09 24.09 -2.76
N TRP A 106 7.56 23.45 -3.82
CA TRP A 106 7.58 22.01 -4.02
C TRP A 106 8.76 21.52 -4.87
N GLY A 107 9.32 22.37 -5.67
CA GLY A 107 10.37 22.17 -6.66
C GLY A 107 10.27 23.22 -7.74
N HIS A 108 10.61 22.83 -8.96
CA HIS A 108 10.61 23.73 -10.12
C HIS A 108 9.83 23.09 -11.26
N PHE A 109 9.20 23.93 -12.08
CA PHE A 109 8.57 23.47 -13.32
C PHE A 109 9.64 23.01 -14.30
N ASP A 110 9.44 21.84 -14.90
CA ASP A 110 10.26 21.39 -16.01
C ASP A 110 10.10 22.34 -17.21
N GLY A 111 11.18 22.56 -17.93
CA GLY A 111 11.23 23.50 -19.06
C GLY A 111 11.47 24.96 -18.65
N SER A 112 10.66 25.59 -17.78
CA SER A 112 10.84 26.99 -17.39
C SER A 112 11.83 27.20 -16.24
N GLY A 113 11.98 26.21 -15.35
CA GLY A 113 12.77 26.34 -14.13
C GLY A 113 12.14 27.22 -13.05
N ASP A 114 10.91 27.71 -13.25
CA ASP A 114 10.20 28.52 -12.25
C ASP A 114 9.83 27.69 -11.02
N ALA A 115 9.87 28.32 -9.84
CA ALA A 115 9.52 27.64 -8.61
C ALA A 115 8.02 27.26 -8.57
N ILE A 116 7.72 26.01 -8.24
CA ILE A 116 6.36 25.52 -8.01
C ILE A 116 5.93 25.95 -6.60
N LYS A 117 5.30 27.12 -6.51
CA LYS A 117 4.77 27.69 -5.27
C LYS A 117 3.27 27.45 -5.20
N MET A 118 2.83 26.50 -4.38
CA MET A 118 1.42 26.09 -4.26
C MET A 118 1.06 25.76 -2.83
N LYS A 119 -0.22 25.93 -2.49
CA LYS A 119 -0.81 25.31 -1.31
C LYS A 119 -0.85 23.79 -1.49
N VAL A 120 -1.00 23.04 -0.39
CA VAL A 120 -0.98 21.57 -0.40
C VAL A 120 -2.05 21.01 -1.34
N ASN A 121 -3.31 21.44 -1.20
CA ASN A 121 -4.42 20.87 -1.99
C ASN A 121 -4.23 21.08 -3.50
N PRO A 122 -3.96 22.29 -4.01
CA PRO A 122 -3.66 22.49 -5.42
C PRO A 122 -2.47 21.68 -5.93
N TYR A 123 -1.45 21.49 -5.10
CA TYR A 123 -0.31 20.67 -5.48
C TYR A 123 -0.69 19.19 -5.59
N ILE A 124 -1.47 18.66 -4.63
CA ILE A 124 -1.97 17.29 -4.69
C ILE A 124 -2.81 17.08 -5.94
N GLU A 125 -3.74 17.98 -6.24
CA GLU A 125 -4.62 17.89 -7.40
C GLU A 125 -3.85 17.95 -8.73
N LYS A 126 -2.77 18.71 -8.79
CA LYS A 126 -1.98 18.88 -10.00
C LYS A 126 -0.92 17.79 -10.22
N PHE A 127 -0.20 17.38 -9.15
CA PHE A 127 0.99 16.54 -9.26
C PHE A 127 0.90 15.21 -8.53
N ILE A 128 -0.11 14.98 -7.67
CA ILE A 128 -0.18 13.73 -6.92
C ILE A 128 -1.40 12.91 -7.31
N TYR A 129 -2.58 13.50 -7.31
CA TYR A 129 -3.83 12.79 -7.65
C TYR A 129 -4.54 13.51 -8.80
N ASN A 130 -3.80 13.74 -9.89
CA ASN A 130 -4.30 14.35 -11.13
C ASN A 130 -5.08 13.36 -12.02
N ALA A 131 -5.09 12.07 -11.64
CA ALA A 131 -5.88 11.00 -12.24
C ALA A 131 -6.37 10.04 -11.15
N ASP A 132 -7.36 9.20 -11.43
CA ASP A 132 -7.88 8.22 -10.47
C ASP A 132 -6.93 7.00 -10.37
N TYR A 133 -5.77 7.18 -9.78
CA TYR A 133 -4.74 6.14 -9.64
C TYR A 133 -5.21 4.90 -8.86
N LEU A 134 -6.26 5.01 -8.06
CA LEU A 134 -6.87 3.83 -7.41
C LEU A 134 -7.40 2.83 -8.44
N HIS A 135 -7.82 3.32 -9.62
CA HIS A 135 -8.30 2.52 -10.74
C HIS A 135 -7.36 2.59 -11.95
N ALA A 136 -6.06 2.77 -11.71
CA ALA A 136 -5.05 2.80 -12.77
C ALA A 136 -5.10 1.55 -13.64
N GLY A 137 -4.97 1.74 -14.95
CA GLY A 137 -5.00 0.65 -15.93
C GLY A 137 -3.84 -0.33 -15.79
N GLN A 138 -2.70 0.15 -15.26
CA GLN A 138 -1.52 -0.66 -14.98
C GLN A 138 -0.93 -0.29 -13.63
N LYS A 139 -0.39 -1.29 -12.95
CA LYS A 139 0.36 -1.13 -11.69
C LYS A 139 1.54 -2.06 -11.65
N SER A 140 2.61 -1.65 -10.95
CA SER A 140 3.80 -2.49 -10.73
C SER A 140 4.32 -2.37 -9.31
N PHE A 141 5.18 -3.33 -8.95
CA PHE A 141 5.97 -3.35 -7.74
C PHE A 141 7.45 -3.52 -8.13
N ASP A 142 8.31 -2.58 -7.69
CA ASP A 142 9.76 -2.52 -7.98
C ASP A 142 10.13 -2.52 -9.47
N ALA A 143 9.17 -2.19 -10.34
CA ALA A 143 9.36 -2.11 -11.79
C ALA A 143 8.74 -0.81 -12.33
N PHE A 144 9.39 -0.19 -13.32
CA PHE A 144 8.89 0.98 -14.01
C PHE A 144 7.96 0.59 -15.15
N ILE A 145 6.86 1.33 -15.32
CA ILE A 145 5.91 1.24 -16.43
C ILE A 145 6.03 2.51 -17.29
N GLY A 146 5.82 3.69 -16.69
CA GLY A 146 5.93 4.98 -17.36
C GLY A 146 7.40 5.32 -17.61
N GLN A 147 7.71 5.63 -18.87
CA GLN A 147 9.01 6.13 -19.28
C GLN A 147 8.81 7.35 -20.17
N GLY A 148 9.29 8.48 -19.73
CA GLY A 148 9.28 9.74 -20.48
C GLY A 148 10.67 10.14 -20.97
N ASN A 149 10.78 11.40 -21.29
CA ASN A 149 12.04 12.05 -21.66
C ASN A 149 12.84 12.55 -20.44
N THR A 150 12.22 12.56 -19.26
CA THR A 150 12.89 12.94 -18.00
C THR A 150 13.75 11.77 -17.49
N ILE A 151 14.96 12.09 -17.02
CA ILE A 151 15.82 11.11 -16.34
C ILE A 151 15.12 10.59 -15.08
N ASN A 152 14.98 9.28 -14.97
CA ASN A 152 14.44 8.63 -13.78
C ASN A 152 15.58 8.14 -12.89
N ASN A 153 15.84 8.84 -11.79
CA ASN A 153 16.91 8.52 -10.84
C ASN A 153 16.39 7.89 -9.53
N LEU A 154 15.19 7.29 -9.55
CA LEU A 154 14.59 6.73 -8.32
C LEU A 154 15.49 5.69 -7.66
N LYS A 155 16.05 4.76 -8.45
CA LYS A 155 16.89 3.67 -7.91
C LYS A 155 18.23 4.16 -7.38
N GLU A 156 18.78 5.25 -7.92
CA GLU A 156 19.99 5.90 -7.42
C GLU A 156 19.69 6.69 -6.13
N THR A 157 18.55 7.38 -6.08
CA THR A 157 18.16 8.21 -4.93
C THR A 157 17.69 7.37 -3.74
N TYR A 158 17.02 6.25 -4.02
CA TYR A 158 16.47 5.32 -3.02
C TYR A 158 16.93 3.88 -3.27
N PRO A 159 18.24 3.60 -3.16
CA PRO A 159 18.77 2.27 -3.41
C PRO A 159 18.17 1.26 -2.43
N GLN A 160 17.80 0.08 -2.96
CA GLN A 160 17.25 -1.05 -2.18
C GLN A 160 15.90 -0.77 -1.48
N LEU A 161 15.26 0.39 -1.70
CA LEU A 161 13.91 0.62 -1.23
C LEU A 161 12.89 0.07 -2.23
N HIS A 162 11.74 -0.29 -1.71
CA HIS A 162 10.62 -0.76 -2.52
C HIS A 162 9.76 0.40 -2.99
N PHE A 163 9.19 0.25 -4.18
CA PHE A 163 8.22 1.22 -4.69
C PHE A 163 7.07 0.54 -5.43
N THR A 164 5.94 1.25 -5.49
CA THR A 164 4.81 0.91 -6.35
C THR A 164 4.67 1.98 -7.42
N GLU A 165 4.23 1.59 -8.62
CA GLU A 165 3.86 2.53 -9.67
C GLU A 165 2.42 2.27 -10.12
N TYR A 166 1.68 3.36 -10.35
CA TYR A 166 0.34 3.39 -10.90
C TYR A 166 0.38 4.24 -12.17
N TYR A 167 -0.04 3.66 -13.28
CA TYR A 167 0.17 4.25 -14.61
C TYR A 167 -1.12 4.34 -15.40
N PHE A 168 -1.34 5.48 -16.01
CA PHE A 168 -2.34 5.70 -17.04
C PHE A 168 -1.67 5.96 -18.37
N LYS A 169 -2.02 5.12 -19.35
CA LYS A 169 -1.64 5.35 -20.74
C LYS A 169 -2.36 6.60 -21.25
N GLY A 170 -1.63 7.44 -21.99
CA GLY A 170 -2.24 8.55 -22.72
C GLY A 170 -3.30 8.05 -23.72
N THR A 171 -4.42 8.72 -23.76
CA THR A 171 -5.59 8.31 -24.56
C THR A 171 -6.00 9.33 -25.61
N ASN A 172 -5.48 10.55 -25.55
CA ASN A 172 -5.81 11.60 -26.50
C ASN A 172 -4.96 11.42 -27.77
N GLU A 173 -5.62 11.10 -28.89
CA GLU A 173 -4.96 10.88 -30.19
C GLU A 173 -4.11 12.07 -30.64
N LYS A 174 -4.51 13.29 -30.28
CA LYS A 174 -3.77 14.52 -30.57
C LYS A 174 -2.35 14.51 -30.00
N TYR A 175 -2.19 13.88 -28.83
CA TYR A 175 -0.89 13.81 -28.14
C TYR A 175 -0.14 12.51 -28.40
N LYS A 176 -0.69 11.61 -29.24
CA LYS A 176 -0.03 10.35 -29.64
C LYS A 176 0.48 9.53 -28.45
N GLY A 177 -0.25 9.56 -27.33
CA GLY A 177 0.13 8.86 -26.11
C GLY A 177 1.07 9.61 -25.19
N LEU A 178 1.47 10.85 -25.50
CA LEU A 178 2.32 11.68 -24.64
C LEU A 178 1.60 12.26 -23.44
N ASP A 179 0.27 12.12 -23.35
CA ASP A 179 -0.59 12.50 -22.23
C ASP A 179 -0.68 11.42 -21.15
N TRP A 180 0.29 10.51 -21.08
CA TRP A 180 0.39 9.54 -20.01
C TRP A 180 0.76 10.19 -18.68
N THR A 181 0.38 9.55 -17.57
CA THR A 181 0.75 10.01 -16.23
C THR A 181 1.00 8.80 -15.32
N SER A 182 1.91 8.97 -14.38
CA SER A 182 2.34 7.95 -13.43
C SER A 182 2.50 8.53 -12.04
N LEU A 183 2.14 7.74 -11.04
CA LEU A 183 2.36 8.06 -9.62
C LEU A 183 3.12 6.91 -8.97
N ARG A 184 4.24 7.24 -8.31
CA ARG A 184 5.06 6.27 -7.56
C ARG A 184 5.08 6.61 -6.09
N PHE A 185 4.94 5.60 -5.24
CA PHE A 185 5.17 5.68 -3.79
C PHE A 185 6.39 4.85 -3.43
N VAL A 186 7.34 5.43 -2.71
CA VAL A 186 8.54 4.75 -2.23
C VAL A 186 8.41 4.49 -0.74
N PHE A 187 8.75 3.26 -0.32
CA PHE A 187 8.57 2.80 1.06
C PHE A 187 9.89 2.36 1.67
N LYS A 188 10.09 2.71 2.94
CA LYS A 188 11.23 2.34 3.77
C LYS A 188 10.74 1.60 5.00
N LYS A 189 11.45 0.55 5.38
CA LYS A 189 11.18 -0.18 6.63
C LYS A 189 11.77 0.59 7.82
N TYR A 190 10.94 0.78 8.86
CA TYR A 190 11.33 1.39 10.12
C TYR A 190 10.58 0.70 11.26
N ASN A 191 11.30 0.25 12.32
CA ASN A 191 10.72 -0.46 13.47
C ASN A 191 9.72 -1.56 13.08
N ASN A 192 10.13 -2.45 12.16
CA ASN A 192 9.32 -3.57 11.63
C ASN A 192 8.06 -3.22 10.82
N ALA A 193 7.79 -1.94 10.57
CA ALA A 193 6.72 -1.48 9.68
C ALA A 193 7.28 -0.75 8.45
N TYR A 194 6.49 -0.65 7.37
CA TYR A 194 6.84 0.14 6.21
C TYR A 194 6.16 1.50 6.27
N TYR A 195 6.89 2.54 5.88
CA TYR A 195 6.43 3.91 5.81
C TYR A 195 6.83 4.54 4.49
N MET A 196 6.02 5.46 4.00
CA MET A 196 6.28 6.20 2.78
C MET A 196 7.39 7.24 3.02
N VAL A 197 8.38 7.30 2.12
CA VAL A 197 9.50 8.27 2.14
C VAL A 197 9.50 9.18 0.91
N ALA A 198 8.82 8.81 -0.17
CA ALA A 198 8.67 9.67 -1.33
C ALA A 198 7.34 9.41 -2.06
N VAL A 199 6.82 10.47 -2.67
CA VAL A 199 5.74 10.50 -3.64
C VAL A 199 6.27 11.18 -4.89
N ILE A 200 6.26 10.47 -6.01
CA ILE A 200 6.87 10.91 -7.26
C ILE A 200 5.81 10.85 -8.35
N HIS A 201 5.51 11.99 -8.92
CA HIS A 201 4.72 12.08 -10.13
C HIS A 201 5.62 11.99 -11.34
N ASP A 202 5.13 11.43 -12.44
CA ASP A 202 5.85 11.41 -13.70
C ASP A 202 4.88 11.54 -14.85
N GLN A 203 5.29 12.27 -15.88
CA GLN A 203 4.53 12.51 -17.09
C GLN A 203 5.48 12.93 -18.21
N TRP A 204 5.00 12.99 -19.43
CA TRP A 204 5.75 13.61 -20.50
C TRP A 204 5.92 15.12 -20.22
N THR A 205 7.13 15.63 -20.45
CA THR A 205 7.46 17.08 -20.36
C THR A 205 8.10 17.53 -21.68
N ASN A 206 7.91 18.79 -22.03
CA ASN A 206 8.44 19.38 -23.27
C ASN A 206 9.78 20.07 -23.03
#